data_520de59c33b95419a95da0a08924c33c
#
_entry.id   520de59c33b95419a95da0a08924c33c
#
_cell.length_a   1.000
_cell.length_b   1.000
_cell.length_c   1.000
_cell.angle_alpha   90.00
_cell.angle_beta   90.00
_cell.angle_gamma   90.00
#
_symmetry.space_group_name_H-M   'P 1'
#
loop_
_entity.id
_entity.type
_entity.pdbx_description
1 polymer ?
#
loop_
_entity_poly.entity_id
_entity_poly.type
_entity_poly.pdbx_seq_one_letter_code
_entity_poly.pdbx_strand_id
1 'polypeptide(L)'
;RKMVVEALRSYHIAYGLNTYTDYANNSVMEDIKMQIENLEDQFEKLSDEYVAENKAANIIKMLSFLNRKDTLWGKDEKIARSTINHSVGKEYWVTDDDLRYIGIYRAPLPQFIGTDNLSLPRTKAEFLKFKKKGNYNYVKGSTDEYLLPVASAEANNIHTFKSEDKEYKVTQLFPQHFNYYRVKNGIQIESMKQAYYGYPIPLEHKQGRRKLVLSFFVDGLAQEVINGDDFEKLMPNTYKFFSKGTICTQAHSCSEWTYPSLATCVSGLDTLHHMMFHDKLDGELPKNSPTLIEYFKGKGYYTSKMDGEWRSIPSYGYARGLDQYVYQHQSMGARAEQEIMDVIEHLETFKETDQYLWMAVGDLHDVADGLDLSDAVQKNLTLEERELDELGVTSVKQNYSAKKTAMYKKTIQYFDMLFGFLYTYIENNYTDDEILISLFADHGQGYLIPTGKPFLSKERTKVAFMFRGANVKQQVTDEIISTADYLPIMCRLADIQYDAASIDGKLPKTFGGLEEREYTITESLHPKDRYYAVANARDYEIYFENSEKTDEEGRFLLGDYKVFGFYKDAENTPITD
;
A
#
# COMPACT_ATOMS: atom_id res chain seq x y z
N ARG A 1 -37.30 -2.84 0.61
CA ARG A 1 -35.99 -3.53 0.51
C ARG A 1 -34.85 -2.53 0.27
N LYS A 2 -34.87 -1.74 -0.84
CA LYS A 2 -33.85 -0.71 -1.11
C LYS A 2 -33.68 0.27 0.06
N MET A 3 -34.78 0.77 0.62
CA MET A 3 -34.77 1.68 1.77
C MET A 3 -34.15 1.04 3.02
N VAL A 4 -34.44 -0.24 3.30
CA VAL A 4 -33.84 -0.97 4.45
C VAL A 4 -32.34 -1.12 4.28
N VAL A 5 -31.86 -1.46 3.07
CA VAL A 5 -30.42 -1.56 2.78
C VAL A 5 -29.71 -0.21 2.91
N GLU A 6 -30.33 0.87 2.43
CA GLU A 6 -29.77 2.23 2.56
C GLU A 6 -29.75 2.71 4.02
N ALA A 7 -30.78 2.38 4.80
CA ALA A 7 -30.83 2.67 6.22
C ALA A 7 -29.77 1.89 7.00
N LEU A 8 -29.64 0.58 6.80
CA LEU A 8 -28.58 -0.25 7.38
C LEU A 8 -27.21 0.31 7.10
N ARG A 9 -26.93 0.64 5.84
CA ARG A 9 -25.65 1.23 5.44
C ARG A 9 -25.36 2.53 6.19
N SER A 10 -26.36 3.38 6.34
CA SER A 10 -26.23 4.65 7.07
C SER A 10 -25.97 4.44 8.56
N TYR A 11 -26.67 3.50 9.20
CA TYR A 11 -26.45 3.17 10.60
C TYR A 11 -25.08 2.52 10.83
N HIS A 12 -24.63 1.63 9.96
CA HIS A 12 -23.28 1.05 10.05
C HIS A 12 -22.18 2.09 9.89
N ILE A 13 -22.35 3.06 8.99
CA ILE A 13 -21.43 4.18 8.84
C ILE A 13 -21.41 5.04 10.11
N ALA A 14 -22.60 5.38 10.66
CA ALA A 14 -22.69 6.15 11.89
C ALA A 14 -22.07 5.42 13.09
N TYR A 15 -22.31 4.12 13.21
CA TYR A 15 -21.69 3.27 14.23
C TYR A 15 -20.16 3.27 14.10
N GLY A 16 -19.64 3.08 12.88
CA GLY A 16 -18.21 3.13 12.60
C GLY A 16 -17.58 4.48 12.92
N LEU A 17 -18.22 5.58 12.53
CA LEU A 17 -17.73 6.94 12.84
C LEU A 17 -17.71 7.22 14.34
N ASN A 18 -18.73 6.83 15.08
CA ASN A 18 -18.79 7.04 16.52
C ASN A 18 -17.77 6.20 17.27
N THR A 19 -17.55 4.95 16.87
CA THR A 19 -16.49 4.12 17.46
C THR A 19 -15.08 4.65 17.17
N TYR A 20 -14.91 5.38 16.05
CA TYR A 20 -13.66 6.02 15.69
C TYR A 20 -13.31 7.24 16.52
N THR A 21 -14.32 8.00 16.93
CA THR A 21 -14.11 9.32 17.55
C THR A 21 -14.14 9.31 19.07
N ASP A 22 -14.40 8.15 19.72
CA ASP A 22 -14.66 8.05 21.17
C ASP A 22 -15.72 9.04 21.70
N TYR A 23 -16.41 9.74 20.80
CA TYR A 23 -17.49 10.68 21.13
C TYR A 23 -18.84 9.98 21.38
N ALA A 24 -18.84 8.65 21.35
CA ALA A 24 -20.07 7.93 21.53
C ALA A 24 -20.52 8.02 22.99
N ASN A 25 -21.49 8.83 23.22
CA ASN A 25 -22.35 8.64 24.38
C ASN A 25 -22.87 7.20 24.32
N ASN A 26 -22.60 6.38 25.35
CA ASN A 26 -22.98 4.97 25.39
C ASN A 26 -24.45 4.74 25.01
N SER A 27 -25.36 5.67 25.36
CA SER A 27 -26.77 5.62 25.00
C SER A 27 -27.02 5.75 23.50
N VAL A 28 -26.25 6.58 22.79
CA VAL A 28 -26.35 6.75 21.33
C VAL A 28 -25.85 5.52 20.60
N MET A 29 -24.77 4.92 21.09
CA MET A 29 -24.21 3.69 20.52
C MET A 29 -25.15 2.50 20.69
N GLU A 30 -25.78 2.36 21.86
CA GLU A 30 -26.79 1.32 22.10
C GLU A 30 -28.04 1.52 21.25
N ASP A 31 -28.48 2.78 21.02
CA ASP A 31 -29.60 3.08 20.13
C ASP A 31 -29.28 2.74 18.67
N ILE A 32 -28.11 3.16 18.18
CA ILE A 32 -27.64 2.80 16.82
C ILE A 32 -27.56 1.28 16.64
N LYS A 33 -27.03 0.57 17.63
CA LYS A 33 -26.91 -0.88 17.63
C LYS A 33 -28.28 -1.56 17.56
N MET A 34 -29.23 -1.12 18.38
CA MET A 34 -30.61 -1.60 18.37
C MET A 34 -31.29 -1.34 17.02
N GLN A 35 -31.07 -0.17 16.41
CA GLN A 35 -31.60 0.15 15.08
C GLN A 35 -31.01 -0.74 13.98
N ILE A 36 -29.72 -1.05 14.04
CA ILE A 36 -29.07 -2.01 13.13
C ILE A 36 -29.73 -3.38 13.27
N GLU A 37 -29.86 -3.91 14.48
CA GLU A 37 -30.47 -5.22 14.75
C GLU A 37 -31.91 -5.29 14.24
N ASN A 38 -32.70 -4.25 14.48
CA ASN A 38 -34.08 -4.20 13.98
C ASN A 38 -34.16 -4.16 12.44
N LEU A 39 -33.27 -3.42 11.78
CA LEU A 39 -33.23 -3.36 10.31
C LEU A 39 -32.74 -4.68 9.69
N GLU A 40 -31.84 -5.39 10.36
CA GLU A 40 -31.37 -6.71 9.96
C GLU A 40 -32.49 -7.76 10.03
N ASP A 41 -33.26 -7.76 11.12
CA ASP A 41 -34.44 -8.62 11.27
C ASP A 41 -35.51 -8.35 10.19
N GLN A 42 -35.74 -7.08 9.86
CA GLN A 42 -36.63 -6.71 8.77
C GLN A 42 -36.12 -7.16 7.41
N PHE A 43 -34.80 -7.08 7.20
CA PHE A 43 -34.17 -7.54 5.96
C PHE A 43 -34.23 -9.07 5.82
N GLU A 44 -33.99 -9.81 6.89
CA GLU A 44 -34.07 -11.27 6.90
C GLU A 44 -35.48 -11.76 6.54
N LYS A 45 -36.50 -11.16 7.13
CA LYS A 45 -37.92 -11.40 6.77
C LYS A 45 -38.24 -11.10 5.31
N LEU A 46 -37.67 -10.03 4.75
CA LEU A 46 -37.84 -9.66 3.34
C LEU A 46 -37.05 -10.56 2.39
N SER A 47 -35.93 -11.15 2.86
CA SER A 47 -35.08 -12.04 2.06
C SER A 47 -35.72 -13.40 1.86
N ASP A 48 -36.43 -13.93 2.87
CA ASP A 48 -37.16 -15.21 2.79
C ASP A 48 -38.25 -15.19 1.72
N GLU A 49 -38.85 -14.03 1.44
CA GLU A 49 -39.83 -13.85 0.37
C GLU A 49 -39.18 -13.76 -1.04
N TYR A 50 -37.86 -13.55 -1.16
CA TYR A 50 -37.15 -13.25 -2.40
C TYR A 50 -35.95 -14.16 -2.73
N VAL A 51 -35.89 -15.36 -2.17
CA VAL A 51 -34.79 -16.33 -2.32
C VAL A 51 -34.52 -16.78 -3.78
N ALA A 52 -35.34 -16.36 -4.74
CA ALA A 52 -35.24 -16.79 -6.14
C ALA A 52 -34.28 -15.97 -7.04
N GLU A 53 -33.66 -14.88 -6.57
CA GLU A 53 -32.79 -14.07 -7.42
C GLU A 53 -31.39 -13.85 -6.82
N ASN A 54 -30.34 -14.04 -7.63
CA ASN A 54 -28.91 -13.86 -7.31
C ASN A 54 -28.56 -12.51 -6.62
N LYS A 55 -29.40 -11.46 -6.80
CA LYS A 55 -29.27 -10.17 -6.13
C LYS A 55 -29.45 -10.24 -4.61
N ALA A 56 -30.27 -11.18 -4.11
CA ALA A 56 -30.49 -11.37 -2.68
C ALA A 56 -29.24 -11.95 -2.02
N ALA A 57 -28.58 -12.92 -2.66
CA ALA A 57 -27.39 -13.54 -2.14
C ALA A 57 -26.23 -12.53 -1.97
N ASN A 58 -26.06 -11.61 -2.93
CA ASN A 58 -25.03 -10.58 -2.84
C ASN A 58 -25.32 -9.51 -1.78
N ILE A 59 -26.59 -9.17 -1.57
CA ILE A 59 -26.99 -8.26 -0.50
C ILE A 59 -26.84 -8.93 0.87
N ILE A 60 -27.21 -10.20 1.01
CA ILE A 60 -27.02 -10.99 2.24
C ILE A 60 -25.51 -11.12 2.54
N LYS A 61 -24.69 -11.37 1.53
CA LYS A 61 -23.24 -11.42 1.66
C LYS A 61 -22.68 -10.05 2.11
N MET A 62 -23.19 -8.95 1.57
CA MET A 62 -22.81 -7.59 1.97
C MET A 62 -23.27 -7.26 3.40
N LEU A 63 -24.49 -7.65 3.78
CA LEU A 63 -25.02 -7.43 5.12
C LEU A 63 -24.36 -8.33 6.16
N SER A 64 -24.05 -9.58 5.84
CA SER A 64 -23.24 -10.45 6.70
C SER A 64 -21.84 -9.89 6.92
N PHE A 65 -21.28 -9.24 5.90
CA PHE A 65 -20.02 -8.51 6.00
C PHE A 65 -20.11 -7.30 6.94
N LEU A 66 -21.19 -6.52 6.86
CA LEU A 66 -21.43 -5.36 7.74
C LEU A 66 -21.78 -5.75 9.18
N ASN A 67 -22.37 -6.95 9.39
CA ASN A 67 -22.87 -7.40 10.69
C ASN A 67 -21.87 -8.24 11.51
N ARG A 68 -20.69 -8.47 11.01
CA ARG A 68 -19.66 -9.28 11.66
C ARG A 68 -18.98 -8.52 12.82
N LYS A 69 -19.65 -8.46 13.96
CA LYS A 69 -19.14 -7.73 15.15
C LYS A 69 -17.97 -8.43 15.86
N ASP A 70 -17.98 -9.76 15.92
CA ASP A 70 -17.06 -10.53 16.75
C ASP A 70 -16.19 -11.55 15.99
N THR A 71 -16.42 -11.71 14.70
CA THR A 71 -15.81 -12.76 13.87
C THR A 71 -14.88 -12.27 12.79
N LEU A 72 -14.67 -10.94 12.69
CA LEU A 72 -13.81 -10.29 11.67
C LEU A 72 -12.36 -10.80 11.66
N TRP A 73 -12.00 -11.65 12.57
CA TRP A 73 -10.63 -12.09 12.87
C TRP A 73 -10.47 -13.62 12.91
N GLY A 74 -11.45 -14.35 12.39
CA GLY A 74 -11.34 -15.80 12.16
C GLY A 74 -10.39 -16.10 10.99
N LYS A 75 -9.87 -17.33 10.94
CA LYS A 75 -8.92 -17.82 9.92
C LYS A 75 -9.34 -17.54 8.46
N ASP A 76 -10.64 -17.48 8.20
CA ASP A 76 -11.21 -17.39 6.85
C ASP A 76 -11.77 -15.99 6.53
N GLU A 77 -11.59 -15.01 7.40
CA GLU A 77 -12.23 -13.71 7.25
C GLU A 77 -11.28 -12.61 6.80
N LYS A 78 -11.70 -11.89 5.77
CA LYS A 78 -10.97 -10.73 5.25
C LYS A 78 -11.18 -9.52 6.15
N ILE A 79 -10.11 -8.84 6.53
CA ILE A 79 -10.19 -7.57 7.26
C ILE A 79 -10.63 -6.47 6.31
N ALA A 80 -11.77 -5.86 6.56
CA ALA A 80 -12.15 -4.67 5.83
C ALA A 80 -11.29 -3.47 6.28
N ARG A 81 -11.00 -2.58 5.34
CA ARG A 81 -10.26 -1.34 5.57
C ARG A 81 -10.75 -0.55 6.79
N SER A 82 -12.08 -0.41 6.94
CA SER A 82 -12.72 0.37 8.00
C SER A 82 -12.63 -0.26 9.39
N THR A 83 -12.24 -1.54 9.50
CA THR A 83 -12.25 -2.30 10.76
C THR A 83 -10.88 -2.49 11.37
N ILE A 84 -9.79 -2.14 10.67
CA ILE A 84 -8.42 -2.35 11.15
C ILE A 84 -8.18 -1.62 12.48
N ASN A 85 -8.63 -0.38 12.61
CA ASN A 85 -8.43 0.39 13.83
C ASN A 85 -9.25 -0.12 15.03
N HIS A 86 -10.39 -0.80 14.79
CA HIS A 86 -11.20 -1.45 15.83
C HIS A 86 -10.62 -2.77 16.33
N SER A 87 -9.49 -3.13 15.83
CA SER A 87 -8.88 -4.44 16.00
C SER A 87 -7.62 -4.42 16.82
N VAL A 88 -7.20 -3.23 17.22
CA VAL A 88 -6.11 -3.08 18.17
C VAL A 88 -6.41 -3.87 19.44
N GLY A 89 -5.43 -4.66 19.86
CA GLY A 89 -5.57 -5.58 20.98
C GLY A 89 -6.08 -6.98 20.60
N LYS A 90 -6.31 -7.26 19.31
CA LYS A 90 -6.81 -8.57 18.82
C LYS A 90 -5.72 -9.36 18.08
N GLU A 91 -5.97 -10.65 17.95
CA GLU A 91 -5.17 -11.58 17.17
C GLU A 91 -5.73 -11.68 15.76
N TYR A 92 -4.86 -11.82 14.76
CA TYR A 92 -5.23 -11.90 13.35
C TYR A 92 -4.42 -12.98 12.62
N TRP A 93 -5.08 -13.75 11.78
CA TRP A 93 -4.50 -14.80 10.96
C TRP A 93 -4.26 -14.31 9.52
N VAL A 94 -3.00 -14.27 9.09
CA VAL A 94 -2.64 -14.01 7.68
C VAL A 94 -2.77 -15.30 6.85
N THR A 95 -2.24 -16.39 7.40
CA THR A 95 -2.40 -17.78 6.92
C THR A 95 -2.60 -18.69 8.12
N ASP A 96 -2.84 -19.98 7.88
CA ASP A 96 -3.05 -20.96 8.96
C ASP A 96 -1.91 -21.02 9.99
N ASP A 97 -0.69 -20.72 9.56
CA ASP A 97 0.51 -20.76 10.41
C ASP A 97 1.06 -19.36 10.76
N ASP A 98 0.39 -18.29 10.32
CA ASP A 98 0.84 -16.92 10.54
C ASP A 98 -0.15 -16.12 11.38
N LEU A 99 -0.09 -16.30 12.70
CA LEU A 99 -0.88 -15.56 13.68
C LEU A 99 -0.13 -14.30 14.11
N ARG A 100 -0.82 -13.16 14.07
CA ARG A 100 -0.30 -11.85 14.44
C ARG A 100 -1.13 -11.19 15.52
N TYR A 101 -0.48 -10.33 16.30
CA TYR A 101 -1.14 -9.42 17.21
C TYR A 101 -1.19 -8.01 16.59
N ILE A 102 -2.32 -7.35 16.72
CA ILE A 102 -2.51 -5.98 16.25
C ILE A 102 -2.32 -5.04 17.44
N GLY A 103 -1.20 -4.34 17.45
CA GLY A 103 -0.87 -3.31 18.41
C GLY A 103 -1.16 -1.90 17.88
N ILE A 104 -0.92 -0.91 18.73
CA ILE A 104 -0.88 0.50 18.37
C ILE A 104 0.58 0.84 18.04
N TYR A 105 0.81 1.36 16.84
CA TYR A 105 2.11 1.91 16.49
C TYR A 105 2.24 3.31 17.11
N ARG A 106 3.27 3.53 17.90
CA ARG A 106 3.47 4.71 18.74
C ARG A 106 2.34 4.94 19.74
N ALA A 107 2.58 4.57 20.99
CA ALA A 107 1.64 4.80 22.08
C ALA A 107 1.27 6.29 22.22
N PRO A 108 -0.01 6.61 22.51
CA PRO A 108 -0.43 7.97 22.76
C PRO A 108 0.30 8.55 23.99
N LEU A 109 0.44 9.87 24.02
CA LEU A 109 1.06 10.55 25.17
C LEU A 109 0.24 10.30 26.44
N PRO A 110 0.89 10.13 27.62
CA PRO A 110 0.21 9.83 28.88
C PRO A 110 -0.92 10.79 29.26
N GLN A 111 -0.77 12.07 28.93
CA GLN A 111 -1.78 13.10 29.20
C GLN A 111 -3.10 12.93 28.46
N PHE A 112 -3.14 12.09 27.45
CA PHE A 112 -4.35 11.80 26.67
C PHE A 112 -5.04 10.50 27.09
N ILE A 113 -4.46 9.78 28.06
CA ILE A 113 -5.08 8.55 28.59
C ILE A 113 -6.30 8.94 29.40
N GLY A 114 -7.47 8.41 29.03
CA GLY A 114 -8.73 8.68 29.69
C GLY A 114 -9.39 10.01 29.29
N THR A 115 -8.94 10.66 28.22
CA THR A 115 -9.67 11.74 27.57
C THR A 115 -10.40 11.20 26.34
N ASP A 116 -11.67 11.54 26.23
CA ASP A 116 -12.55 11.11 25.13
C ASP A 116 -12.20 11.77 23.76
N ASN A 117 -11.05 12.45 23.68
CA ASN A 117 -10.65 13.30 22.56
C ASN A 117 -9.51 12.75 21.70
N LEU A 118 -9.14 11.47 21.82
CA LEU A 118 -8.16 10.86 20.93
C LEU A 118 -8.77 10.64 19.56
N SER A 119 -8.37 11.48 18.60
CA SER A 119 -8.71 11.28 17.21
C SER A 119 -8.00 10.02 16.67
N LEU A 120 -8.68 8.90 16.71
CA LEU A 120 -8.24 7.62 16.19
C LEU A 120 -7.83 7.63 14.69
N PRO A 121 -8.31 8.55 13.81
CA PRO A 121 -7.88 8.58 12.40
C PRO A 121 -6.38 8.73 12.19
N ARG A 122 -5.63 9.23 13.17
CA ARG A 122 -4.17 9.35 13.10
C ARG A 122 -3.42 8.21 13.79
N THR A 123 -4.13 7.24 14.35
CA THR A 123 -3.50 6.09 14.99
C THR A 123 -3.14 5.06 13.95
N LYS A 124 -1.87 4.66 13.90
CA LYS A 124 -1.41 3.54 13.07
C LYS A 124 -1.57 2.24 13.83
N ALA A 125 -2.09 1.22 13.16
CA ALA A 125 -2.09 -0.16 13.65
C ALA A 125 -0.79 -0.84 13.26
N GLU A 126 -0.23 -1.64 14.16
CA GLU A 126 0.96 -2.44 13.94
C GLU A 126 0.62 -3.93 14.01
N PHE A 127 0.74 -4.62 12.89
CA PHE A 127 0.56 -6.07 12.81
C PHE A 127 1.93 -6.73 12.94
N LEU A 128 2.15 -7.43 14.03
CA LEU A 128 3.41 -8.11 14.28
C LEU A 128 3.17 -9.60 14.55
N LYS A 129 3.94 -10.45 13.88
CA LYS A 129 3.95 -11.88 14.16
C LYS A 129 4.51 -12.13 15.56
N PHE A 130 3.79 -12.91 16.38
CA PHE A 130 4.25 -13.25 17.71
C PHE A 130 4.54 -14.74 17.85
N LYS A 131 5.53 -15.03 18.68
CA LYS A 131 5.97 -16.39 18.98
C LYS A 131 5.18 -17.01 20.12
N LYS A 132 4.82 -16.19 21.10
CA LYS A 132 4.21 -16.66 22.34
C LYS A 132 3.30 -15.60 22.97
N LYS A 133 2.19 -16.07 23.55
CA LYS A 133 1.27 -15.33 24.40
C LYS A 133 1.32 -15.91 25.80
N GLY A 134 1.40 -15.09 26.84
CA GLY A 134 1.42 -15.52 28.23
C GLY A 134 2.27 -14.63 29.11
N ASN A 135 2.67 -15.16 30.27
CA ASN A 135 3.42 -14.42 31.27
C ASN A 135 4.92 -14.77 31.31
N TYR A 136 5.37 -15.67 30.42
CA TYR A 136 6.75 -16.12 30.39
C TYR A 136 7.23 -16.38 28.97
N ASN A 137 8.45 -15.98 28.66
CA ASN A 137 9.13 -16.33 27.42
C ASN A 137 10.63 -16.58 27.67
N TYR A 138 11.27 -17.31 26.76
CA TYR A 138 12.70 -17.52 26.73
C TYR A 138 13.24 -17.21 25.34
N VAL A 139 14.18 -16.27 25.25
CA VAL A 139 14.79 -15.87 23.98
C VAL A 139 15.91 -16.85 23.65
N LYS A 140 15.71 -17.62 22.58
CA LYS A 140 16.71 -18.51 22.01
C LYS A 140 16.82 -18.24 20.51
N GLY A 141 18.02 -18.08 20.04
CA GLY A 141 18.29 -17.83 18.63
C GLY A 141 19.75 -18.11 18.25
N SER A 142 20.15 -17.67 17.07
CA SER A 142 21.45 -17.94 16.45
C SER A 142 22.50 -16.85 16.68
N THR A 143 22.10 -15.68 17.20
CA THR A 143 23.00 -14.54 17.44
C THR A 143 23.08 -14.19 18.93
N ASP A 144 24.05 -13.36 19.30
CA ASP A 144 24.26 -12.97 20.70
C ASP A 144 23.24 -11.95 21.20
N GLU A 145 22.76 -11.07 20.32
CA GLU A 145 21.82 -9.99 20.64
C GLU A 145 20.63 -9.93 19.66
N TYR A 146 19.50 -9.53 20.20
CA TYR A 146 18.21 -9.43 19.49
C TYR A 146 17.45 -8.18 19.89
N LEU A 147 16.63 -7.67 18.98
CA LEU A 147 15.45 -6.88 19.36
C LEU A 147 14.29 -7.83 19.62
N LEU A 148 13.68 -7.72 20.80
CA LEU A 148 12.50 -8.48 21.15
C LEU A 148 11.29 -7.56 21.25
N PRO A 149 10.32 -7.66 20.35
CA PRO A 149 9.05 -6.95 20.45
C PRO A 149 8.19 -7.58 21.56
N VAL A 150 7.67 -6.75 22.47
CA VAL A 150 6.75 -7.20 23.52
C VAL A 150 5.58 -6.23 23.63
N ALA A 151 4.35 -6.73 23.52
CA ALA A 151 3.14 -5.95 23.76
C ALA A 151 2.40 -6.49 24.97
N SER A 152 2.04 -5.62 25.91
CA SER A 152 1.20 -5.99 27.06
C SER A 152 -0.28 -5.95 26.69
N ALA A 153 -1.05 -6.94 27.13
CA ALA A 153 -2.50 -6.93 26.97
C ALA A 153 -3.18 -5.84 27.83
N GLU A 154 -2.57 -5.52 28.97
CA GLU A 154 -3.09 -4.56 29.95
C GLU A 154 -2.03 -3.50 30.31
N ALA A 155 -2.50 -2.33 30.74
CA ALA A 155 -1.65 -1.23 31.22
C ALA A 155 -0.86 -1.59 32.49
N ASN A 156 0.24 -0.87 32.72
CA ASN A 156 1.08 -1.00 33.89
C ASN A 156 1.57 -2.44 34.11
N ASN A 157 2.07 -3.07 33.08
CA ASN A 157 2.70 -4.39 33.16
C ASN A 157 4.18 -4.25 33.51
N ILE A 158 4.70 -5.15 34.34
CA ILE A 158 6.10 -5.22 34.69
C ILE A 158 6.69 -6.46 34.05
N HIS A 159 7.75 -6.26 33.25
CA HIS A 159 8.54 -7.32 32.65
C HIS A 159 9.84 -7.49 33.42
N THR A 160 10.10 -8.69 33.90
CA THR A 160 11.34 -9.06 34.59
C THR A 160 12.20 -9.87 33.64
N PHE A 161 13.34 -9.30 33.25
CA PHE A 161 14.34 -9.94 32.39
C PHE A 161 15.41 -10.55 33.27
N LYS A 162 15.65 -11.86 33.15
CA LYS A 162 16.61 -12.63 33.95
C LYS A 162 17.71 -13.22 33.08
N SER A 163 18.94 -12.89 33.39
CA SER A 163 20.16 -13.57 32.95
C SER A 163 20.73 -14.40 34.10
N GLU A 164 21.82 -15.15 33.83
CA GLU A 164 22.46 -15.99 34.86
C GLU A 164 22.82 -15.19 36.13
N ASP A 165 23.29 -13.95 35.99
CA ASP A 165 23.83 -13.14 37.07
C ASP A 165 22.99 -11.92 37.47
N LYS A 166 21.97 -11.56 36.68
CA LYS A 166 21.25 -10.28 36.86
C LYS A 166 19.77 -10.38 36.53
N GLU A 167 19.00 -9.58 37.24
CA GLU A 167 17.58 -9.37 37.02
C GLU A 167 17.31 -7.87 36.77
N TYR A 168 16.50 -7.59 35.72
CA TYR A 168 16.10 -6.24 35.36
C TYR A 168 14.58 -6.17 35.32
N LYS A 169 13.99 -5.14 35.95
CA LYS A 169 12.55 -4.88 35.91
C LYS A 169 12.27 -3.65 35.06
N VAL A 170 11.43 -3.82 34.05
CA VAL A 170 11.02 -2.77 33.12
C VAL A 170 9.50 -2.65 33.16
N THR A 171 8.99 -1.43 33.25
CA THR A 171 7.56 -1.15 33.26
C THR A 171 7.08 -0.79 31.87
N GLN A 172 6.03 -1.47 31.41
CA GLN A 172 5.29 -1.08 30.23
C GLN A 172 3.97 -0.41 30.68
N LEU A 173 3.89 0.90 30.50
CA LEU A 173 2.76 1.70 30.95
C LEU A 173 1.52 1.50 30.07
N PHE A 174 1.72 1.48 28.75
CA PHE A 174 0.64 1.40 27.77
C PHE A 174 0.37 -0.03 27.36
N PRO A 175 -0.91 -0.44 27.30
CA PRO A 175 -1.30 -1.70 26.72
C PRO A 175 -1.27 -1.64 25.18
N GLN A 176 -1.34 -2.80 24.54
CA GLN A 176 -1.56 -2.92 23.10
C GLN A 176 -0.53 -2.19 22.21
N HIS A 177 0.67 -1.95 22.72
CA HIS A 177 1.77 -1.30 22.02
C HIS A 177 3.02 -2.17 22.13
N PHE A 178 3.71 -2.39 21.02
CA PHE A 178 4.98 -3.10 21.03
C PHE A 178 6.09 -2.19 21.52
N ASN A 179 6.78 -2.63 22.58
CA ASN A 179 8.07 -2.08 22.98
C ASN A 179 9.17 -3.03 22.46
N TYR A 180 10.24 -2.46 21.97
CA TYR A 180 11.38 -3.19 21.43
C TYR A 180 12.51 -3.21 22.44
N TYR A 181 12.80 -4.40 22.96
CA TYR A 181 13.84 -4.57 23.98
C TYR A 181 15.09 -5.19 23.33
N ARG A 182 16.23 -4.53 23.47
CA ARG A 182 17.53 -5.14 23.13
C ARG A 182 17.90 -6.14 24.21
N VAL A 183 17.97 -7.40 23.86
CA VAL A 183 18.20 -8.51 24.79
C VAL A 183 19.30 -9.45 24.28
N LYS A 184 19.99 -10.07 25.24
CA LYS A 184 20.97 -11.12 24.92
C LYS A 184 20.28 -12.47 24.71
N ASN A 185 20.94 -13.32 23.94
CA ASN A 185 20.54 -14.73 23.79
C ASN A 185 20.52 -15.44 25.14
N GLY A 186 19.54 -16.28 25.36
CA GLY A 186 19.41 -17.02 26.63
C GLY A 186 18.67 -16.26 27.73
N ILE A 187 18.12 -15.05 27.46
CA ILE A 187 17.39 -14.31 28.49
C ILE A 187 16.00 -14.92 28.72
N GLN A 188 15.62 -15.00 30.00
CA GLN A 188 14.27 -15.36 30.44
C GLN A 188 13.48 -14.08 30.72
N ILE A 189 12.19 -14.09 30.40
CA ILE A 189 11.31 -12.95 30.60
C ILE A 189 10.05 -13.42 31.31
N GLU A 190 9.75 -12.79 32.42
CA GLU A 190 8.52 -12.97 33.17
C GLU A 190 7.73 -11.67 33.15
N SER A 191 6.45 -11.72 32.83
CA SER A 191 5.55 -10.57 32.84
C SER A 191 4.52 -10.72 33.95
N MET A 192 4.26 -9.65 34.69
CA MET A 192 3.28 -9.65 35.76
C MET A 192 1.86 -9.91 35.22
N LYS A 193 1.55 -9.37 34.03
CA LYS A 193 0.30 -9.58 33.32
C LYS A 193 0.56 -10.23 31.97
N GLN A 194 -0.50 -10.67 31.28
CA GLN A 194 -0.40 -11.28 29.96
C GLN A 194 0.29 -10.37 28.95
N ALA A 195 1.21 -10.92 28.20
CA ALA A 195 1.94 -10.24 27.13
C ALA A 195 2.03 -11.10 25.86
N TYR A 196 2.27 -10.42 24.74
CA TYR A 196 2.57 -11.01 23.43
C TYR A 196 4.05 -10.79 23.14
N TYR A 197 4.78 -11.87 22.98
CA TYR A 197 6.21 -11.84 22.69
C TYR A 197 6.42 -12.10 21.21
N GLY A 198 6.93 -11.12 20.49
CA GLY A 198 7.28 -11.25 19.08
C GLY A 198 8.44 -12.24 18.86
N TYR A 199 8.73 -12.53 17.60
CA TYR A 199 9.94 -13.26 17.27
C TYR A 199 11.17 -12.39 17.53
N PRO A 200 12.25 -12.96 18.12
CA PRO A 200 13.51 -12.22 18.28
C PRO A 200 14.08 -11.82 16.92
N ILE A 201 14.40 -10.55 16.75
CA ILE A 201 14.96 -9.98 15.52
C ILE A 201 16.47 -9.89 15.70
N PRO A 202 17.29 -10.65 14.94
CA PRO A 202 18.72 -10.65 15.07
C PRO A 202 19.35 -9.29 14.78
N LEU A 203 20.24 -8.81 15.64
CA LEU A 203 21.03 -7.61 15.42
C LEU A 203 22.35 -7.99 14.74
N GLU A 204 22.27 -8.33 13.47
CA GLU A 204 23.42 -8.71 12.65
C GLU A 204 23.18 -8.44 11.17
N HIS A 205 24.25 -8.13 10.46
CA HIS A 205 24.26 -8.12 9.00
C HIS A 205 24.90 -9.40 8.46
N LYS A 206 24.29 -9.99 7.43
CA LYS A 206 24.83 -11.21 6.80
C LYS A 206 25.44 -10.92 5.44
N GLN A 207 26.59 -11.53 5.19
CA GLN A 207 27.23 -11.45 3.89
C GLN A 207 26.28 -11.91 2.77
N GLY A 208 26.27 -11.18 1.65
CA GLY A 208 25.41 -11.46 0.50
C GLY A 208 24.01 -10.88 0.60
N ARG A 209 23.74 -10.02 1.60
CA ARG A 209 22.53 -9.19 1.70
C ARG A 209 22.90 -7.71 1.70
N ARG A 210 21.98 -6.89 1.24
CA ARG A 210 22.01 -5.43 1.45
C ARG A 210 21.55 -5.15 2.88
N LYS A 211 22.13 -4.14 3.53
CA LYS A 211 21.64 -3.73 4.85
C LYS A 211 20.24 -3.13 4.77
N LEU A 212 19.98 -2.40 3.68
CA LEU A 212 18.69 -1.78 3.42
C LEU A 212 18.24 -2.05 1.98
N VAL A 213 17.04 -2.61 1.83
CA VAL A 213 16.28 -2.61 0.58
C VAL A 213 15.00 -1.82 0.81
N LEU A 214 14.78 -0.76 0.02
CA LEU A 214 13.62 0.12 0.14
C LEU A 214 12.84 0.16 -1.17
N SER A 215 11.59 -0.29 -1.12
CA SER A 215 10.59 -0.10 -2.17
C SER A 215 9.78 1.14 -1.85
N PHE A 216 10.08 2.26 -2.48
CA PHE A 216 9.44 3.54 -2.25
C PHE A 216 8.35 3.77 -3.31
N PHE A 217 7.12 3.51 -2.94
CA PHE A 217 5.95 3.71 -3.78
C PHE A 217 5.40 5.14 -3.62
N VAL A 218 5.19 5.83 -4.74
CA VAL A 218 4.57 7.16 -4.81
C VAL A 218 3.34 7.08 -5.71
N ASP A 219 2.14 7.05 -5.11
CA ASP A 219 0.88 6.93 -5.83
C ASP A 219 0.71 8.04 -6.88
N GLY A 220 0.46 7.65 -8.11
CA GLY A 220 0.10 8.57 -9.18
C GLY A 220 1.22 9.48 -9.71
N LEU A 221 2.50 9.17 -9.50
CA LEU A 221 3.62 9.99 -10.00
C LEU A 221 3.91 9.71 -11.49
N ALA A 222 3.37 10.57 -12.34
CA ALA A 222 3.50 10.48 -13.79
C ALA A 222 4.89 10.86 -14.29
N GLN A 223 5.54 9.98 -15.07
CA GLN A 223 6.84 10.24 -15.69
C GLN A 223 6.80 11.44 -16.64
N GLU A 224 5.71 11.69 -17.34
CA GLU A 224 5.58 12.80 -18.29
C GLU A 224 5.70 14.19 -17.62
N VAL A 225 5.44 14.31 -16.31
CA VAL A 225 5.59 15.55 -15.55
C VAL A 225 7.03 15.76 -15.05
N ILE A 226 7.74 14.66 -14.78
CA ILE A 226 9.12 14.67 -14.32
C ILE A 226 10.08 14.21 -15.43
N ASN A 227 9.91 14.75 -16.64
CA ASN A 227 10.71 14.36 -17.80
C ASN A 227 11.74 15.46 -18.18
N GLY A 228 12.90 15.03 -18.62
CA GLY A 228 13.98 15.95 -19.03
C GLY A 228 14.36 16.96 -17.93
N ASP A 229 14.52 18.22 -18.32
CA ASP A 229 14.91 19.33 -17.41
C ASP A 229 13.87 19.64 -16.33
N ASP A 230 12.63 19.21 -16.47
CA ASP A 230 11.58 19.45 -15.48
C ASP A 230 11.76 18.55 -14.25
N PHE A 231 12.42 17.41 -14.37
CA PHE A 231 12.71 16.56 -13.24
C PHE A 231 13.56 17.29 -12.18
N GLU A 232 14.70 17.83 -12.57
CA GLU A 232 15.58 18.57 -11.64
C GLU A 232 14.90 19.81 -11.04
N LYS A 233 13.99 20.47 -11.80
CA LYS A 233 13.26 21.66 -11.32
C LYS A 233 12.15 21.31 -10.31
N LEU A 234 11.41 20.22 -10.55
CA LEU A 234 10.27 19.83 -9.72
C LEU A 234 10.67 18.97 -8.53
N MET A 235 11.67 18.10 -8.71
CA MET A 235 12.13 17.14 -7.71
C MET A 235 13.66 17.13 -7.57
N PRO A 236 14.29 18.26 -7.16
CA PRO A 236 15.74 18.38 -7.10
C PRO A 236 16.41 17.37 -6.16
N ASN A 237 15.78 17.03 -5.04
CA ASN A 237 16.32 16.05 -4.09
C ASN A 237 16.27 14.64 -4.67
N THR A 238 15.16 14.26 -5.26
CA THR A 238 14.97 12.93 -5.90
C THR A 238 15.89 12.81 -7.12
N TYR A 239 15.98 13.84 -7.96
CA TYR A 239 16.88 13.86 -9.10
C TYR A 239 18.33 13.67 -8.65
N LYS A 240 18.80 14.47 -7.68
CA LYS A 240 20.16 14.37 -7.12
C LYS A 240 20.44 12.96 -6.56
N PHE A 241 19.46 12.35 -5.90
CA PHE A 241 19.61 11.03 -5.30
C PHE A 241 19.69 9.94 -6.38
N PHE A 242 18.72 9.87 -7.31
CA PHE A 242 18.64 8.82 -8.31
C PHE A 242 19.51 9.03 -9.55
N SER A 243 20.05 10.25 -9.78
CA SER A 243 21.07 10.46 -10.83
C SER A 243 22.36 9.66 -10.60
N LYS A 244 22.58 9.12 -9.41
CA LYS A 244 23.67 8.18 -9.09
C LYS A 244 23.34 6.72 -9.43
N GLY A 245 22.13 6.44 -9.91
CA GLY A 245 21.63 5.13 -10.26
C GLY A 245 21.00 5.08 -11.66
N THR A 246 19.96 4.29 -11.84
CA THR A 246 19.25 4.15 -13.13
C THR A 246 17.90 4.83 -13.06
N ILE A 247 17.62 5.73 -14.01
CA ILE A 247 16.33 6.37 -14.23
C ILE A 247 15.72 5.80 -15.52
N CYS A 248 14.52 5.23 -15.43
CA CYS A 248 13.81 4.63 -16.56
C CYS A 248 12.74 5.61 -17.06
N THR A 249 12.83 6.06 -18.31
CA THR A 249 11.92 7.07 -18.88
C THR A 249 10.75 6.49 -19.66
N GLN A 250 10.75 5.16 -19.91
CA GLN A 250 9.71 4.45 -20.63
C GLN A 250 9.16 3.25 -19.82
N ALA A 251 8.94 3.46 -18.53
CA ALA A 251 8.22 2.50 -17.70
C ALA A 251 6.71 2.74 -17.80
N HIS A 252 5.95 1.70 -18.12
CA HIS A 252 4.51 1.75 -18.30
C HIS A 252 3.80 0.87 -17.27
N SER A 253 2.71 1.39 -16.70
CA SER A 253 1.83 0.64 -15.80
C SER A 253 1.02 -0.41 -16.54
N CYS A 254 0.66 -1.51 -15.86
CA CYS A 254 -0.26 -2.51 -16.40
C CYS A 254 -1.73 -2.09 -16.28
N SER A 255 -2.03 -1.09 -15.46
CA SER A 255 -3.38 -0.54 -15.32
C SER A 255 -3.34 0.95 -14.98
N GLU A 256 -4.50 1.60 -15.06
CA GLU A 256 -4.65 3.04 -14.88
C GLU A 256 -4.93 3.45 -13.43
N TRP A 257 -5.03 2.50 -12.49
CA TRP A 257 -5.28 2.79 -11.08
C TRP A 257 -4.58 1.80 -10.15
N THR A 258 -4.51 2.14 -8.87
CA THR A 258 -3.62 1.53 -7.88
C THR A 258 -3.89 0.05 -7.60
N TYR A 259 -5.17 -0.37 -7.51
CA TYR A 259 -5.53 -1.72 -7.08
C TYR A 259 -4.93 -2.82 -7.97
N PRO A 260 -5.11 -2.82 -9.32
CA PRO A 260 -4.45 -3.78 -10.18
C PRO A 260 -2.95 -3.54 -10.33
N SER A 261 -2.51 -2.28 -10.38
CA SER A 261 -1.10 -1.95 -10.62
C SER A 261 -0.18 -2.39 -9.50
N LEU A 262 -0.59 -2.25 -8.22
CA LEU A 262 0.18 -2.77 -7.10
C LEU A 262 0.22 -4.29 -7.08
N ALA A 263 -0.88 -4.96 -7.43
CA ALA A 263 -0.90 -6.42 -7.58
C ALA A 263 0.13 -6.88 -8.61
N THR A 264 0.21 -6.19 -9.75
CA THR A 264 1.24 -6.43 -10.77
C THR A 264 2.65 -6.24 -10.23
N CYS A 265 2.94 -5.12 -9.56
CA CYS A 265 4.28 -4.82 -9.02
C CYS A 265 4.76 -5.90 -8.03
N VAL A 266 3.89 -6.36 -7.13
CA VAL A 266 4.29 -7.31 -6.09
C VAL A 266 4.29 -8.77 -6.53
N SER A 267 3.47 -9.13 -7.53
CA SER A 267 3.37 -10.51 -8.04
C SER A 267 4.21 -10.78 -9.29
N GLY A 268 4.55 -9.73 -10.05
CA GLY A 268 5.15 -9.86 -11.38
C GLY A 268 4.19 -10.42 -12.44
N LEU A 269 2.88 -10.46 -12.15
CA LEU A 269 1.85 -10.93 -13.05
C LEU A 269 1.10 -9.76 -13.69
N ASP A 270 0.72 -9.91 -14.93
CA ASP A 270 -0.19 -8.98 -15.60
C ASP A 270 -1.61 -9.09 -15.05
N THR A 271 -2.43 -8.09 -15.29
CA THR A 271 -3.81 -7.98 -14.81
C THR A 271 -4.68 -9.21 -15.12
N LEU A 272 -4.51 -9.79 -16.30
CA LEU A 272 -5.25 -11.00 -16.72
C LEU A 272 -4.86 -12.26 -15.93
N HIS A 273 -3.64 -12.33 -15.39
CA HIS A 273 -3.17 -13.49 -14.65
C HIS A 273 -3.41 -13.35 -13.13
N HIS A 274 -3.25 -12.16 -12.56
CA HIS A 274 -3.59 -11.97 -11.14
C HIS A 274 -5.08 -11.69 -10.90
N MET A 275 -5.85 -11.33 -11.92
CA MET A 275 -7.31 -11.11 -11.88
C MET A 275 -7.80 -10.04 -10.89
N MET A 276 -6.92 -9.22 -10.37
CA MET A 276 -7.27 -8.13 -9.45
C MET A 276 -7.59 -6.85 -10.23
N PHE A 277 -8.72 -6.80 -10.89
CA PHE A 277 -9.12 -5.63 -11.69
C PHE A 277 -9.81 -4.56 -10.85
N HIS A 278 -10.64 -4.97 -9.89
CA HIS A 278 -11.45 -4.06 -9.09
C HIS A 278 -11.81 -4.71 -7.75
N ASP A 279 -11.84 -3.91 -6.67
CA ASP A 279 -12.17 -4.37 -5.32
C ASP A 279 -13.56 -5.00 -5.17
N LYS A 280 -14.50 -4.63 -6.07
CA LYS A 280 -15.84 -5.25 -6.14
C LYS A 280 -15.86 -6.64 -6.78
N LEU A 281 -14.78 -7.07 -7.41
CA LEU A 281 -14.67 -8.34 -8.09
C LEU A 281 -14.00 -9.45 -7.24
N ASP A 282 -13.93 -9.26 -5.92
CA ASP A 282 -13.37 -10.24 -4.96
C ASP A 282 -11.93 -10.67 -5.24
N GLY A 283 -11.08 -9.75 -5.71
CA GLY A 283 -9.68 -10.02 -6.00
C GLY A 283 -8.82 -10.18 -4.74
N GLU A 284 -7.92 -11.15 -4.78
CA GLU A 284 -6.87 -11.39 -3.80
C GLU A 284 -5.60 -11.79 -4.55
N LEU A 285 -4.43 -11.39 -4.07
CA LEU A 285 -3.17 -11.82 -4.67
C LEU A 285 -3.12 -13.34 -4.82
N PRO A 286 -2.76 -13.88 -6.00
CA PRO A 286 -2.77 -15.32 -6.25
C PRO A 286 -1.95 -16.09 -5.22
N LYS A 287 -2.56 -17.07 -4.56
CA LYS A 287 -1.91 -17.83 -3.47
C LYS A 287 -0.75 -18.69 -3.95
N ASN A 288 -0.78 -19.10 -5.21
CA ASN A 288 0.22 -19.98 -5.82
C ASN A 288 1.42 -19.21 -6.41
N SER A 289 1.38 -17.88 -6.41
CA SER A 289 2.47 -17.03 -6.90
C SER A 289 3.11 -16.31 -5.72
N PRO A 290 4.40 -16.57 -5.44
CA PRO A 290 5.10 -15.84 -4.38
C PRO A 290 5.17 -14.35 -4.72
N THR A 291 4.95 -13.50 -3.71
CA THR A 291 5.10 -12.05 -3.83
C THR A 291 6.56 -11.64 -3.72
N LEU A 292 6.87 -10.45 -4.20
CA LEU A 292 8.18 -9.81 -4.01
C LEU A 292 8.63 -9.85 -2.53
N ILE A 293 7.72 -9.59 -1.60
CA ILE A 293 7.98 -9.58 -0.16
C ILE A 293 8.36 -10.99 0.32
N GLU A 294 7.67 -12.03 -0.16
CA GLU A 294 7.99 -13.41 0.18
C GLU A 294 9.37 -13.84 -0.34
N TYR A 295 9.81 -13.34 -1.51
CA TYR A 295 11.18 -13.56 -2.00
C TYR A 295 12.23 -12.92 -1.08
N PHE A 296 12.04 -11.69 -0.63
CA PHE A 296 12.93 -11.04 0.34
C PHE A 296 12.91 -11.74 1.69
N LYS A 297 11.72 -12.17 2.15
CA LYS A 297 11.59 -12.98 3.38
C LYS A 297 12.34 -14.30 3.25
N GLY A 298 12.23 -15.00 2.14
CA GLY A 298 12.95 -16.24 1.84
C GLY A 298 14.48 -16.06 1.82
N LYS A 299 14.97 -14.89 1.39
CA LYS A 299 16.41 -14.53 1.47
C LYS A 299 16.84 -14.23 2.91
N GLY A 300 15.88 -14.03 3.84
CA GLY A 300 16.10 -13.85 5.28
C GLY A 300 16.21 -12.38 5.72
N TYR A 301 15.64 -11.45 4.97
CA TYR A 301 15.45 -10.07 5.42
C TYR A 301 14.37 -9.99 6.51
N TYR A 302 14.51 -9.02 7.39
CA TYR A 302 13.38 -8.53 8.18
C TYR A 302 12.49 -7.69 7.26
N THR A 303 11.26 -8.11 7.07
CA THR A 303 10.39 -7.56 6.04
C THR A 303 9.29 -6.74 6.65
N SER A 304 9.19 -5.47 6.24
CA SER A 304 8.24 -4.52 6.77
C SER A 304 7.49 -3.78 5.67
N LYS A 305 6.25 -3.38 5.98
CA LYS A 305 5.44 -2.50 5.14
C LYS A 305 4.88 -1.38 5.99
N MET A 306 5.03 -0.14 5.53
CA MET A 306 4.49 1.06 6.15
C MET A 306 3.69 1.81 5.12
N ASP A 307 2.38 1.89 5.28
CA ASP A 307 1.51 2.65 4.40
C ASP A 307 0.10 2.89 4.97
N GLY A 308 -0.68 3.68 4.24
CA GLY A 308 -2.11 3.89 4.51
C GLY A 308 -2.98 3.47 3.32
N GLU A 309 -2.39 2.76 2.33
CA GLU A 309 -3.05 2.46 1.07
C GLU A 309 -4.05 1.30 1.21
N TRP A 310 -5.33 1.62 1.10
CA TRP A 310 -6.41 0.65 1.30
C TRP A 310 -6.49 -0.41 0.20
N ARG A 311 -5.89 -0.17 -0.97
CA ARG A 311 -5.88 -1.10 -2.10
C ARG A 311 -4.83 -2.20 -1.94
N SER A 312 -3.96 -2.08 -0.91
CA SER A 312 -2.92 -3.06 -0.59
C SER A 312 -2.97 -3.55 0.87
N ILE A 313 -4.16 -3.73 1.41
CA ILE A 313 -4.39 -4.16 2.80
C ILE A 313 -4.15 -5.66 2.99
N PRO A 314 -4.02 -6.14 4.25
CA PRO A 314 -3.80 -7.55 4.57
C PRO A 314 -4.82 -8.51 3.95
N SER A 315 -6.10 -8.11 3.86
CA SER A 315 -7.17 -8.96 3.32
C SER A 315 -7.06 -9.23 1.81
N TYR A 316 -6.27 -8.45 1.10
CA TYR A 316 -5.96 -8.70 -0.31
C TYR A 316 -4.67 -9.50 -0.51
N GLY A 317 -4.10 -10.06 0.57
CA GLY A 317 -2.91 -10.89 0.52
C GLY A 317 -1.58 -10.15 0.71
N TYR A 318 -1.58 -8.83 0.88
CA TYR A 318 -0.34 -8.03 0.99
C TYR A 318 0.41 -8.18 2.32
N ALA A 319 -0.15 -8.91 3.29
CA ALA A 319 0.57 -9.24 4.52
C ALA A 319 1.47 -10.47 4.39
N ARG A 320 1.39 -11.21 3.27
CA ARG A 320 2.22 -12.40 3.04
C ARG A 320 3.70 -12.03 3.00
N GLY A 321 4.50 -12.78 3.70
CA GLY A 321 5.96 -12.58 3.76
C GLY A 321 6.41 -11.43 4.66
N LEU A 322 5.51 -10.59 5.21
CA LEU A 322 5.88 -9.51 6.13
C LEU A 322 6.14 -10.03 7.55
N ASP A 323 7.16 -9.51 8.21
CA ASP A 323 7.33 -9.62 9.66
C ASP A 323 6.52 -8.57 10.39
N GLN A 324 6.49 -7.34 9.85
CA GLN A 324 5.79 -6.21 10.42
C GLN A 324 4.97 -5.49 9.35
N TYR A 325 3.75 -5.11 9.69
CA TYR A 325 2.94 -4.23 8.86
C TYR A 325 2.38 -3.09 9.71
N VAL A 326 2.83 -1.87 9.42
CA VAL A 326 2.31 -0.64 10.02
C VAL A 326 1.33 -0.02 9.05
N TYR A 327 0.07 0.07 9.44
CA TYR A 327 -1.01 0.55 8.61
C TYR A 327 -1.71 1.76 9.23
N GLN A 328 -1.77 2.84 8.47
CA GLN A 328 -2.57 4.01 8.82
C GLN A 328 -3.86 4.01 8.01
N HIS A 329 -4.99 3.95 8.69
CA HIS A 329 -6.27 4.08 8.02
C HIS A 329 -6.50 5.54 7.60
N GLN A 330 -6.14 5.87 6.38
CA GLN A 330 -6.54 7.11 5.71
C GLN A 330 -7.29 6.76 4.43
N SER A 331 -8.05 7.72 3.91
CA SER A 331 -8.87 7.45 2.73
C SER A 331 -8.05 7.09 1.50
N MET A 332 -6.87 7.70 1.30
CA MET A 332 -6.11 7.65 0.06
C MET A 332 -4.59 7.44 0.25
N GLY A 333 -4.16 6.89 1.36
CA GLY A 333 -2.75 6.63 1.64
C GLY A 333 -2.17 7.51 2.74
N ALA A 334 -0.92 7.25 3.11
CA ALA A 334 -0.20 8.03 4.11
C ALA A 334 0.37 9.32 3.47
N ARG A 335 0.38 10.41 4.25
CA ARG A 335 0.97 11.68 3.82
C ARG A 335 2.48 11.65 4.00
N ALA A 336 3.19 12.31 3.09
CA ALA A 336 4.65 12.34 3.09
C ALA A 336 5.24 12.86 4.40
N GLU A 337 4.66 13.90 5.02
CA GLU A 337 5.15 14.46 6.29
C GLU A 337 5.26 13.42 7.39
N GLN A 338 4.24 12.57 7.50
CA GLN A 338 4.18 11.58 8.54
C GLN A 338 4.96 10.32 8.16
N GLU A 339 4.79 9.88 6.92
CA GLU A 339 5.41 8.64 6.44
C GLU A 339 6.94 8.71 6.44
N ILE A 340 7.52 9.81 5.98
CA ILE A 340 8.98 10.01 5.99
C ILE A 340 9.55 9.96 7.40
N MET A 341 8.89 10.58 8.37
CA MET A 341 9.36 10.57 9.77
C MET A 341 9.25 9.17 10.39
N ASP A 342 8.15 8.47 10.13
CA ASP A 342 7.95 7.11 10.64
C ASP A 342 8.93 6.12 10.01
N VAL A 343 9.21 6.27 8.71
CA VAL A 343 10.21 5.47 8.00
C VAL A 343 11.62 5.72 8.56
N ILE A 344 12.02 6.96 8.80
CA ILE A 344 13.34 7.26 9.39
C ILE A 344 13.47 6.61 10.78
N GLU A 345 12.44 6.69 11.62
CA GLU A 345 12.44 6.01 12.92
C GLU A 345 12.53 4.49 12.78
N HIS A 346 11.79 3.91 11.83
CA HIS A 346 11.87 2.48 11.52
C HIS A 346 13.29 2.07 11.08
N LEU A 347 13.87 2.82 10.14
CA LEU A 347 15.22 2.54 9.64
C LEU A 347 16.27 2.61 10.76
N GLU A 348 16.13 3.57 11.69
CA GLU A 348 17.03 3.67 12.85
C GLU A 348 16.81 2.52 13.84
N THR A 349 15.55 2.12 14.07
CA THR A 349 15.22 0.99 14.98
C THR A 349 15.84 -0.31 14.50
N PHE A 350 15.82 -0.58 13.19
CA PHE A 350 16.30 -1.83 12.61
C PHE A 350 17.64 -1.69 11.87
N LYS A 351 18.41 -0.64 12.17
CA LYS A 351 19.67 -0.32 11.49
C LYS A 351 20.73 -1.44 11.55
N GLU A 352 20.73 -2.22 12.61
CA GLU A 352 21.65 -3.35 12.83
C GLU A 352 21.14 -4.67 12.23
N THR A 353 20.04 -4.64 11.45
CA THR A 353 19.38 -5.81 10.86
C THR A 353 19.30 -5.62 9.33
N ASP A 354 19.50 -6.71 8.55
CA ASP A 354 19.22 -6.64 7.11
C ASP A 354 17.72 -6.51 6.88
N GLN A 355 17.27 -5.37 6.32
CA GLN A 355 15.85 -5.03 6.24
C GLN A 355 15.38 -4.80 4.81
N TYR A 356 14.17 -5.28 4.53
CA TYR A 356 13.36 -4.90 3.38
C TYR A 356 12.17 -4.07 3.88
N LEU A 357 12.05 -2.87 3.38
CA LEU A 357 10.93 -1.98 3.71
C LEU A 357 10.17 -1.57 2.44
N TRP A 358 8.86 -1.73 2.47
CA TRP A 358 7.93 -1.09 1.54
C TRP A 358 7.32 0.12 2.23
N MET A 359 7.43 1.30 1.62
CA MET A 359 6.74 2.51 2.05
C MET A 359 5.88 3.08 0.92
N ALA A 360 4.81 3.80 1.28
CA ALA A 360 3.90 4.40 0.33
C ALA A 360 3.54 5.84 0.71
N VAL A 361 3.47 6.72 -0.30
CA VAL A 361 3.06 8.12 -0.17
C VAL A 361 1.90 8.39 -1.13
N GLY A 362 0.78 8.92 -0.59
CA GLY A 362 -0.48 9.12 -1.31
C GLY A 362 -0.86 10.57 -1.60
N ASP A 363 0.01 11.54 -1.36
CA ASP A 363 -0.31 12.99 -1.44
C ASP A 363 -0.85 13.44 -2.79
N LEU A 364 -0.45 12.82 -3.90
CA LEU A 364 -0.94 13.17 -5.23
C LEU A 364 -2.39 12.73 -5.44
N HIS A 365 -2.88 11.77 -4.67
CA HIS A 365 -4.28 11.38 -4.66
C HIS A 365 -5.19 12.47 -4.06
N ASP A 366 -4.69 13.22 -3.06
CA ASP A 366 -5.41 14.35 -2.48
C ASP A 366 -5.70 15.43 -3.52
N VAL A 367 -4.78 15.66 -4.47
CA VAL A 367 -5.00 16.56 -5.61
C VAL A 367 -6.14 16.06 -6.51
N ALA A 368 -6.12 14.77 -6.82
CA ALA A 368 -7.09 14.16 -7.72
C ALA A 368 -8.51 14.21 -7.15
N ASP A 369 -8.67 13.86 -5.89
CA ASP A 369 -9.97 13.74 -5.22
C ASP A 369 -10.46 15.06 -4.58
N GLY A 370 -9.67 16.13 -4.65
CA GLY A 370 -9.99 17.42 -4.02
C GLY A 370 -9.99 17.34 -2.50
N LEU A 371 -9.20 16.45 -1.92
CA LEU A 371 -9.01 16.32 -0.48
C LEU A 371 -8.13 17.44 0.08
N ASP A 372 -7.90 17.41 1.38
CA ASP A 372 -7.18 18.45 2.08
C ASP A 372 -5.69 18.46 1.72
N LEU A 373 -5.25 19.49 0.99
CA LEU A 373 -3.84 19.72 0.67
C LEU A 373 -3.09 20.27 1.89
N SER A 374 -1.79 20.01 1.98
CA SER A 374 -0.99 20.63 3.04
C SER A 374 -1.01 22.15 2.98
N ASP A 375 -0.93 22.82 4.14
CA ASP A 375 -0.89 24.30 4.20
C ASP A 375 0.27 24.88 3.38
N ALA A 376 1.38 24.15 3.31
CA ALA A 376 2.54 24.54 2.50
C ALA A 376 2.24 24.55 1.00
N VAL A 377 1.41 23.63 0.52
CA VAL A 377 0.92 23.62 -0.87
C VAL A 377 -0.12 24.70 -1.06
N GLN A 378 -1.13 24.76 -0.16
CA GLN A 378 -2.25 25.72 -0.24
C GLN A 378 -1.76 27.18 -0.35
N LYS A 379 -0.76 27.56 0.43
CA LYS A 379 -0.21 28.94 0.40
C LYS A 379 0.41 29.31 -0.94
N ASN A 380 0.84 28.34 -1.73
CA ASN A 380 1.50 28.55 -3.02
C ASN A 380 0.53 28.52 -4.21
N LEU A 381 -0.76 28.31 -3.94
CA LEU A 381 -1.83 28.29 -4.94
C LEU A 381 -2.62 29.61 -4.93
N THR A 382 -2.93 30.12 -6.12
CA THR A 382 -3.83 31.25 -6.29
C THR A 382 -5.27 30.85 -6.05
N LEU A 383 -6.18 31.81 -5.83
CA LEU A 383 -7.61 31.50 -5.71
C LEU A 383 -8.19 30.92 -7.01
N GLU A 384 -7.67 31.32 -8.16
CA GLU A 384 -8.05 30.76 -9.47
C GLU A 384 -7.65 29.27 -9.57
N GLU A 385 -6.44 28.89 -9.14
CA GLU A 385 -6.00 27.51 -9.10
C GLU A 385 -6.78 26.65 -8.09
N ARG A 386 -7.42 27.27 -7.08
CA ARG A 386 -8.26 26.62 -6.07
C ARG A 386 -9.75 26.69 -6.38
N GLU A 387 -10.15 27.29 -7.48
CA GLU A 387 -11.55 27.34 -7.87
C GLU A 387 -12.08 25.91 -8.14
N LEU A 388 -13.29 25.65 -7.68
CA LEU A 388 -13.94 24.34 -7.76
C LEU A 388 -14.05 23.86 -9.21
N ASP A 389 -13.54 22.65 -9.46
CA ASP A 389 -13.79 21.89 -10.68
C ASP A 389 -15.08 21.05 -10.57
N GLU A 390 -15.38 20.24 -11.59
CA GLU A 390 -16.52 19.32 -11.58
C GLU A 390 -16.49 18.40 -10.34
N LEU A 391 -17.61 18.33 -9.64
CA LEU A 391 -17.78 17.46 -8.47
C LEU A 391 -18.22 16.05 -8.88
N GLY A 392 -17.82 15.06 -8.10
CA GLY A 392 -18.35 13.69 -8.18
C GLY A 392 -17.72 12.77 -9.23
N VAL A 393 -16.62 13.18 -9.84
CA VAL A 393 -15.85 12.34 -10.76
C VAL A 393 -14.66 11.74 -10.01
N THR A 394 -14.49 10.42 -10.07
CA THR A 394 -13.34 9.74 -9.46
C THR A 394 -12.02 10.18 -10.10
N SER A 395 -10.92 10.12 -9.36
CA SER A 395 -9.58 10.53 -9.81
C SER A 395 -9.18 9.96 -11.17
N VAL A 396 -9.44 8.68 -11.39
CA VAL A 396 -9.10 8.00 -12.65
C VAL A 396 -9.93 8.44 -13.86
N LYS A 397 -11.10 9.07 -13.64
CA LYS A 397 -12.02 9.49 -14.72
C LYS A 397 -12.05 10.99 -14.96
N GLN A 398 -11.23 11.75 -14.26
CA GLN A 398 -11.18 13.20 -14.41
C GLN A 398 -10.64 13.60 -15.78
N ASN A 399 -11.26 14.62 -16.37
CA ASN A 399 -10.79 15.27 -17.58
C ASN A 399 -9.61 16.20 -17.29
N TYR A 400 -8.93 16.65 -18.34
CA TYR A 400 -7.84 17.64 -18.24
C TYR A 400 -8.24 18.84 -17.38
N SER A 401 -7.37 19.17 -16.42
CA SER A 401 -7.52 20.34 -15.58
C SER A 401 -6.18 21.03 -15.38
N ALA A 402 -6.04 22.24 -15.93
CA ALA A 402 -4.86 23.07 -15.72
C ALA A 402 -4.65 23.43 -14.24
N LYS A 403 -5.75 23.62 -13.49
CA LYS A 403 -5.77 23.91 -12.04
C LYS A 403 -5.19 22.73 -11.26
N LYS A 404 -5.70 21.53 -11.48
CA LYS A 404 -5.19 20.30 -10.84
C LYS A 404 -3.74 20.01 -11.24
N THR A 405 -3.36 20.29 -12.49
CA THR A 405 -1.96 20.17 -12.93
C THR A 405 -1.04 21.12 -12.16
N ALA A 406 -1.48 22.35 -11.89
CA ALA A 406 -0.73 23.29 -11.06
C ALA A 406 -0.61 22.81 -9.61
N MET A 407 -1.72 22.35 -9.00
CA MET A 407 -1.73 21.76 -7.66
C MET A 407 -0.78 20.56 -7.58
N TYR A 408 -0.85 19.67 -8.55
CA TYR A 408 -0.02 18.47 -8.66
C TYR A 408 1.48 18.83 -8.65
N LYS A 409 1.90 19.79 -9.47
CA LYS A 409 3.30 20.25 -9.50
C LYS A 409 3.75 20.86 -8.17
N LYS A 410 2.88 21.63 -7.50
CA LYS A 410 3.18 22.19 -6.17
C LYS A 410 3.27 21.10 -5.09
N THR A 411 2.42 20.08 -5.16
CA THR A 411 2.48 18.94 -4.25
C THR A 411 3.77 18.14 -4.45
N ILE A 412 4.18 17.89 -5.71
CA ILE A 412 5.46 17.24 -6.04
C ILE A 412 6.65 18.02 -5.44
N GLN A 413 6.70 19.34 -5.62
CA GLN A 413 7.77 20.17 -5.06
C GLN A 413 7.82 20.11 -3.54
N TYR A 414 6.66 20.04 -2.90
CA TYR A 414 6.57 19.98 -1.45
C TYR A 414 7.04 18.62 -0.91
N PHE A 415 6.54 17.51 -1.44
CA PHE A 415 6.95 16.22 -0.93
C PHE A 415 8.40 15.86 -1.30
N ASP A 416 8.94 16.35 -2.43
CA ASP A 416 10.36 16.18 -2.75
C ASP A 416 11.28 16.83 -1.72
N MET A 417 10.88 17.98 -1.15
CA MET A 417 11.58 18.58 -0.03
C MET A 417 11.62 17.63 1.18
N LEU A 418 10.50 16.95 1.47
CA LEU A 418 10.42 15.99 2.56
C LEU A 418 11.24 14.71 2.26
N PHE A 419 11.21 14.24 1.02
CA PHE A 419 12.03 13.10 0.58
C PHE A 419 13.53 13.37 0.77
N GLY A 420 13.95 14.63 0.65
CA GLY A 420 15.31 15.06 0.93
C GLY A 420 15.80 14.69 2.33
N PHE A 421 14.93 14.65 3.34
CA PHE A 421 15.29 14.17 4.69
C PHE A 421 15.60 12.67 4.69
N LEU A 422 14.76 11.86 4.03
CA LEU A 422 14.99 10.43 3.91
C LEU A 422 16.28 10.13 3.13
N TYR A 423 16.49 10.79 1.99
CA TYR A 423 17.71 10.61 1.19
C TYR A 423 18.97 11.00 1.95
N THR A 424 18.91 12.11 2.71
CA THR A 424 20.00 12.54 3.58
C THR A 424 20.29 11.52 4.68
N TYR A 425 19.25 10.96 5.30
CA TYR A 425 19.40 9.90 6.29
C TYR A 425 20.09 8.67 5.66
N ILE A 426 19.62 8.23 4.49
CA ILE A 426 20.21 7.06 3.80
C ILE A 426 21.68 7.32 3.46
N GLU A 427 22.00 8.44 2.83
CA GLU A 427 23.39 8.78 2.44
C GLU A 427 24.36 8.95 3.62
N ASN A 428 23.85 9.35 4.79
CA ASN A 428 24.67 9.49 6.01
C ASN A 428 24.92 8.16 6.74
N ASN A 429 24.07 7.14 6.51
CA ASN A 429 24.11 5.90 7.28
C ASN A 429 24.53 4.68 6.48
N TYR A 430 24.48 4.75 5.13
CA TYR A 430 24.76 3.62 4.25
C TYR A 430 25.61 4.04 3.06
N THR A 431 26.44 3.11 2.58
CA THR A 431 27.11 3.23 1.27
C THR A 431 26.22 2.67 0.16
N ASP A 432 26.52 3.00 -1.10
CA ASP A 432 25.75 2.49 -2.24
C ASP A 432 25.81 0.95 -2.35
N ASP A 433 26.88 0.31 -1.88
CA ASP A 433 27.02 -1.16 -1.86
C ASP A 433 26.13 -1.83 -0.79
N GLU A 434 25.67 -1.09 0.20
CA GLU A 434 24.87 -1.57 1.32
C GLU A 434 23.36 -1.40 1.09
N ILE A 435 22.98 -0.69 0.05
CA ILE A 435 21.57 -0.36 -0.23
C ILE A 435 21.08 -0.89 -1.57
N LEU A 436 19.77 -1.04 -1.67
CA LEU A 436 19.01 -1.10 -2.92
C LEU A 436 17.73 -0.30 -2.71
N ILE A 437 17.64 0.88 -3.34
CA ILE A 437 16.51 1.78 -3.21
C ILE A 437 15.83 1.88 -4.57
N SER A 438 14.52 1.68 -4.62
CA SER A 438 13.69 1.98 -5.78
C SER A 438 12.66 3.05 -5.44
N LEU A 439 12.40 3.96 -6.37
CA LEU A 439 11.21 4.81 -6.37
C LEU A 439 10.39 4.43 -7.60
N PHE A 440 9.12 4.14 -7.40
CA PHE A 440 8.24 3.76 -8.48
C PHE A 440 6.81 4.25 -8.21
N ALA A 441 6.04 4.42 -9.30
CA ALA A 441 4.63 4.72 -9.23
C ALA A 441 3.81 3.62 -9.93
N ASP A 442 2.53 3.61 -9.66
CA ASP A 442 1.57 2.63 -10.15
C ASP A 442 0.87 3.07 -11.44
N HIS A 443 0.54 4.36 -11.56
CA HIS A 443 -0.07 5.02 -12.72
C HIS A 443 0.24 6.53 -12.69
N GLY A 444 -0.15 7.24 -13.74
CA GLY A 444 -0.21 8.69 -13.76
C GLY A 444 -1.63 9.21 -13.44
N GLN A 445 -2.01 10.37 -14.00
CA GLN A 445 -3.26 11.03 -13.62
C GLN A 445 -4.13 11.41 -14.82
N GLY A 446 -5.45 11.23 -14.71
CA GLY A 446 -6.40 11.55 -15.77
C GLY A 446 -6.46 13.04 -16.11
N TYR A 447 -6.41 13.91 -15.11
CA TYR A 447 -6.45 15.37 -15.31
C TYR A 447 -5.18 15.95 -15.96
N LEU A 448 -4.14 15.14 -16.15
CA LEU A 448 -2.95 15.51 -16.91
C LEU A 448 -3.12 15.25 -18.41
N ILE A 449 -4.09 14.44 -18.83
CA ILE A 449 -4.29 14.04 -20.23
C ILE A 449 -4.86 15.22 -21.02
N PRO A 450 -4.18 15.73 -22.07
CA PRO A 450 -4.69 16.81 -22.87
C PRO A 450 -6.04 16.46 -23.53
N THR A 451 -6.91 17.46 -23.64
CA THR A 451 -8.24 17.29 -24.26
C THR A 451 -8.13 16.66 -25.66
N GLY A 452 -8.93 15.64 -25.90
CA GLY A 452 -8.98 14.92 -27.19
C GLY A 452 -7.96 13.77 -27.33
N LYS A 453 -7.12 13.52 -26.33
CA LYS A 453 -6.27 12.33 -26.30
C LYS A 453 -7.03 11.12 -25.75
N PRO A 454 -6.60 9.88 -26.10
CA PRO A 454 -7.20 8.66 -25.58
C PRO A 454 -7.14 8.54 -24.07
N PHE A 455 -8.08 7.77 -23.49
CA PHE A 455 -8.19 7.56 -22.04
C PHE A 455 -6.90 6.99 -21.40
N LEU A 456 -6.24 6.04 -22.08
CA LEU A 456 -4.98 5.44 -21.62
C LEU A 456 -3.75 6.11 -22.26
N SER A 457 -3.73 7.43 -22.37
CA SER A 457 -2.56 8.17 -22.85
C SER A 457 -1.38 8.11 -21.89
N LYS A 458 -0.22 8.47 -22.42
CA LYS A 458 1.07 8.43 -21.71
C LYS A 458 1.11 9.16 -20.35
N GLU A 459 0.34 10.24 -20.20
CA GLU A 459 0.21 10.98 -18.95
C GLU A 459 -0.41 10.15 -17.83
N ARG A 460 -1.10 9.07 -18.17
CA ARG A 460 -1.69 8.10 -17.26
C ARG A 460 -0.89 6.82 -17.15
N THR A 461 -0.29 6.36 -18.26
CA THR A 461 0.34 5.04 -18.32
C THR A 461 1.83 5.03 -18.06
N LYS A 462 2.55 6.15 -18.31
CA LYS A 462 3.98 6.26 -18.00
C LYS A 462 4.19 6.70 -16.55
N VAL A 463 4.99 5.93 -15.84
CA VAL A 463 5.18 6.07 -14.39
C VAL A 463 6.64 6.35 -14.04
N ALA A 464 6.86 7.07 -12.95
CA ALA A 464 8.18 7.21 -12.36
C ALA A 464 8.73 5.83 -12.00
N PHE A 465 9.99 5.55 -12.39
CA PHE A 465 10.59 4.24 -12.18
C PHE A 465 12.11 4.37 -12.14
N MET A 466 12.70 4.28 -10.96
CA MET A 466 14.11 4.54 -10.77
C MET A 466 14.73 3.73 -9.64
N PHE A 467 16.03 3.46 -9.75
CA PHE A 467 16.76 2.57 -8.86
C PHE A 467 18.13 3.15 -8.51
N ARG A 468 18.58 2.96 -7.26
CA ARG A 468 19.92 3.28 -6.80
C ARG A 468 20.43 2.23 -5.82
N GLY A 469 21.71 1.97 -5.84
CA GLY A 469 22.41 1.09 -4.89
C GLY A 469 23.27 0.03 -5.57
N ALA A 470 23.57 -1.01 -4.83
CA ALA A 470 24.43 -2.09 -5.31
C ALA A 470 23.88 -2.76 -6.58
N ASN A 471 24.76 -3.07 -7.50
CA ASN A 471 24.46 -3.66 -8.81
C ASN A 471 23.64 -2.74 -9.75
N VAL A 472 23.35 -1.49 -9.37
CA VAL A 472 22.66 -0.51 -10.20
C VAL A 472 23.67 0.37 -10.92
N LYS A 473 23.58 0.42 -12.26
CA LYS A 473 24.43 1.30 -13.06
C LYS A 473 23.92 2.74 -13.04
N GLN A 474 24.81 3.69 -13.09
CA GLN A 474 24.44 5.10 -13.27
C GLN A 474 24.12 5.35 -14.75
N GLN A 475 22.85 5.52 -15.08
CA GLN A 475 22.37 5.80 -16.44
C GLN A 475 20.93 6.31 -16.46
N VAL A 476 20.55 6.93 -17.57
CA VAL A 476 19.16 7.12 -17.97
C VAL A 476 18.89 6.15 -19.11
N THR A 477 17.79 5.42 -19.05
CA THR A 477 17.39 4.45 -20.08
C THR A 477 16.02 4.77 -20.64
N ASP A 478 15.87 4.59 -21.93
CA ASP A 478 14.60 4.65 -22.67
C ASP A 478 14.09 3.26 -23.07
N GLU A 479 14.63 2.20 -22.48
CA GLU A 479 14.12 0.84 -22.65
C GLU A 479 12.67 0.75 -22.21
N ILE A 480 11.84 0.05 -22.99
CA ILE A 480 10.44 -0.17 -22.66
C ILE A 480 10.36 -1.18 -21.50
N ILE A 481 9.77 -0.74 -20.39
CA ILE A 481 9.64 -1.50 -19.15
C ILE A 481 8.16 -1.55 -18.75
N SER A 482 7.69 -2.73 -18.34
CA SER A 482 6.38 -2.91 -17.69
C SER A 482 6.54 -2.82 -16.15
N THR A 483 5.52 -2.35 -15.43
CA THR A 483 5.51 -2.45 -13.97
C THR A 483 5.53 -3.90 -13.47
N ALA A 484 5.15 -4.89 -14.30
CA ALA A 484 5.35 -6.32 -14.01
C ALA A 484 6.84 -6.69 -13.87
N ASP A 485 7.73 -5.94 -14.54
CA ASP A 485 9.17 -6.17 -14.51
C ASP A 485 9.82 -5.75 -13.16
N TYR A 486 9.05 -5.08 -12.29
CA TYR A 486 9.54 -4.62 -10.98
C TYR A 486 10.04 -5.79 -10.12
N LEU A 487 9.27 -6.88 -10.03
CA LEU A 487 9.66 -8.07 -9.26
C LEU A 487 10.98 -8.68 -9.76
N PRO A 488 11.14 -9.06 -11.05
CA PRO A 488 12.41 -9.62 -11.54
C PRO A 488 13.59 -8.64 -11.42
N ILE A 489 13.38 -7.32 -11.59
CA ILE A 489 14.43 -6.31 -11.38
C ILE A 489 14.91 -6.31 -9.93
N MET A 490 13.99 -6.20 -8.96
CA MET A 490 14.34 -6.16 -7.55
C MET A 490 15.01 -7.44 -7.08
N CYS A 491 14.51 -8.60 -7.51
CA CYS A 491 15.15 -9.89 -7.24
C CYS A 491 16.56 -9.96 -7.81
N ARG A 492 16.76 -9.56 -9.08
CA ARG A 492 18.06 -9.56 -9.75
C ARG A 492 19.07 -8.66 -9.04
N LEU A 493 18.68 -7.44 -8.68
CA LEU A 493 19.56 -6.47 -8.01
C LEU A 493 19.92 -6.88 -6.57
N ALA A 494 19.05 -7.65 -5.92
CA ALA A 494 19.26 -8.18 -4.56
C ALA A 494 19.89 -9.59 -4.54
N ASP A 495 20.29 -10.13 -5.69
CA ASP A 495 20.83 -11.49 -5.82
C ASP A 495 19.87 -12.57 -5.27
N ILE A 496 18.58 -12.42 -5.56
CA ILE A 496 17.52 -13.36 -5.21
C ILE A 496 17.11 -14.17 -6.47
N GLN A 497 17.08 -15.50 -6.32
CA GLN A 497 16.55 -16.36 -7.37
C GLN A 497 15.03 -16.34 -7.35
N TYR A 498 14.40 -16.23 -8.51
CA TYR A 498 12.95 -16.28 -8.69
C TYR A 498 12.60 -17.23 -9.84
N ASP A 499 11.38 -17.71 -9.86
CA ASP A 499 10.88 -18.56 -10.95
C ASP A 499 10.34 -17.67 -12.08
N ALA A 500 11.16 -17.48 -13.11
CA ALA A 500 10.79 -16.67 -14.27
C ALA A 500 9.63 -17.27 -15.10
N ALA A 501 9.34 -18.57 -14.97
CA ALA A 501 8.23 -19.20 -15.66
C ALA A 501 6.87 -18.97 -14.97
N SER A 502 6.89 -18.54 -13.69
CA SER A 502 5.68 -18.28 -12.90
C SER A 502 5.19 -16.82 -12.92
N ILE A 503 5.87 -15.94 -13.69
CA ILE A 503 5.55 -14.52 -13.77
C ILE A 503 5.52 -14.05 -15.24
N ASP A 504 4.84 -12.93 -15.51
CA ASP A 504 4.80 -12.26 -16.81
C ASP A 504 5.91 -11.20 -16.95
N GLY A 505 6.41 -10.74 -15.81
CA GLY A 505 7.51 -9.80 -15.73
C GLY A 505 8.77 -10.36 -16.38
N LYS A 506 9.44 -9.54 -17.20
CA LYS A 506 10.71 -9.87 -17.87
C LYS A 506 11.82 -9.02 -17.27
N LEU A 507 13.01 -9.59 -17.19
CA LEU A 507 14.18 -8.81 -16.78
C LEU A 507 14.66 -7.94 -17.94
N PRO A 508 14.59 -6.59 -17.85
CA PRO A 508 15.05 -5.72 -18.92
C PRO A 508 16.57 -5.81 -19.15
N LYS A 509 17.04 -5.52 -20.37
CA LYS A 509 18.47 -5.49 -20.70
C LYS A 509 19.26 -4.54 -19.81
N THR A 510 18.67 -3.40 -19.51
CA THR A 510 19.21 -2.40 -18.56
C THR A 510 19.65 -3.03 -17.23
N PHE A 511 18.94 -4.07 -16.79
CA PHE A 511 19.20 -4.78 -15.51
C PHE A 511 19.80 -6.18 -15.71
N GLY A 512 20.26 -6.50 -16.92
CA GLY A 512 20.97 -7.76 -17.22
C GLY A 512 20.10 -8.83 -17.88
N GLY A 513 18.93 -8.48 -18.40
CA GLY A 513 18.12 -9.34 -19.26
C GLY A 513 18.74 -9.56 -20.64
N LEU A 514 18.16 -10.47 -21.42
CA LEU A 514 18.68 -10.86 -22.73
C LEU A 514 18.04 -10.04 -23.89
N GLU A 515 16.76 -9.72 -23.76
CA GLU A 515 15.96 -9.11 -24.80
C GLU A 515 15.20 -7.90 -24.27
N GLU A 516 14.99 -6.91 -25.13
CA GLU A 516 14.09 -5.79 -24.84
C GLU A 516 12.64 -6.22 -25.07
N ARG A 517 11.70 -5.63 -24.33
CA ARG A 517 10.28 -5.75 -24.63
C ARG A 517 9.96 -5.03 -25.93
N GLU A 518 9.16 -5.67 -26.77
CA GLU A 518 8.66 -5.00 -27.98
C GLU A 518 7.58 -3.97 -27.62
N TYR A 519 6.71 -4.31 -26.65
CA TYR A 519 5.61 -3.46 -26.17
C TYR A 519 5.22 -3.81 -24.74
N THR A 520 4.49 -2.91 -24.12
CA THR A 520 3.76 -3.11 -22.86
C THR A 520 2.27 -2.99 -23.10
N ILE A 521 1.46 -3.60 -22.24
CA ILE A 521 0.01 -3.46 -22.25
C ILE A 521 -0.44 -2.80 -20.97
N THR A 522 -1.32 -1.79 -21.11
CA THR A 522 -2.05 -1.19 -19.99
C THR A 522 -3.54 -1.42 -20.22
N GLU A 523 -4.24 -1.90 -19.20
CA GLU A 523 -5.66 -2.24 -19.27
C GLU A 523 -6.48 -1.47 -18.23
N SER A 524 -7.74 -1.19 -18.57
CA SER A 524 -8.73 -0.61 -17.69
C SER A 524 -10.01 -1.44 -17.73
N LEU A 525 -10.33 -2.07 -16.60
CA LEU A 525 -11.55 -2.85 -16.43
C LEU A 525 -12.27 -2.45 -15.14
N HIS A 526 -13.36 -1.72 -15.28
CA HIS A 526 -14.24 -1.35 -14.15
C HIS A 526 -15.66 -1.88 -14.38
N PRO A 527 -16.34 -2.38 -13.32
CA PRO A 527 -17.76 -2.70 -13.41
C PRO A 527 -18.59 -1.51 -13.91
N LYS A 528 -19.48 -1.75 -14.87
CA LYS A 528 -20.39 -0.75 -15.47
C LYS A 528 -19.67 0.35 -16.28
N ASP A 529 -18.44 0.11 -16.70
CA ASP A 529 -17.68 0.99 -17.58
C ASP A 529 -17.21 0.27 -18.84
N ARG A 530 -16.65 0.99 -19.80
CA ARG A 530 -16.02 0.40 -20.98
C ARG A 530 -14.69 -0.24 -20.59
N TYR A 531 -14.33 -1.25 -21.33
CA TYR A 531 -12.97 -1.80 -21.31
C TYR A 531 -12.08 -1.00 -22.26
N TYR A 532 -10.91 -0.65 -21.79
CA TYR A 532 -9.88 0.03 -22.56
C TYR A 532 -8.58 -0.75 -22.43
N ALA A 533 -7.81 -0.79 -23.51
CA ALA A 533 -6.45 -1.30 -23.49
C ALA A 533 -5.57 -0.45 -24.42
N VAL A 534 -4.28 -0.37 -24.10
CA VAL A 534 -3.28 0.21 -24.98
C VAL A 534 -2.04 -0.66 -25.01
N ALA A 535 -1.54 -0.94 -26.21
CA ALA A 535 -0.21 -1.49 -26.43
C ALA A 535 0.75 -0.34 -26.73
N ASN A 536 1.75 -0.15 -25.85
CA ASN A 536 2.78 0.87 -25.99
C ASN A 536 4.06 0.23 -26.50
N ALA A 537 4.42 0.48 -27.74
CA ALA A 537 5.69 0.11 -28.36
C ALA A 537 6.64 1.32 -28.46
N ARG A 538 7.88 1.11 -28.93
CA ARG A 538 8.86 2.18 -29.12
C ARG A 538 8.36 3.23 -30.10
N ASP A 539 7.86 2.80 -31.25
CA ASP A 539 7.55 3.65 -32.38
C ASP A 539 6.05 3.89 -32.61
N TYR A 540 5.20 3.21 -31.85
CA TYR A 540 3.74 3.33 -32.03
C TYR A 540 2.98 3.02 -30.73
N GLU A 541 1.71 3.44 -30.73
CA GLU A 541 0.71 3.10 -29.70
C GLU A 541 -0.54 2.57 -30.40
N ILE A 542 -1.09 1.46 -29.92
CA ILE A 542 -2.33 0.89 -30.43
C ILE A 542 -3.33 0.82 -29.30
N TYR A 543 -4.50 1.43 -29.50
CA TYR A 543 -5.59 1.52 -28.56
C TYR A 543 -6.73 0.58 -28.94
N PHE A 544 -7.31 -0.05 -27.95
CA PHE A 544 -8.54 -0.82 -28.05
C PHE A 544 -9.59 -0.21 -27.12
N GLU A 545 -10.80 0.00 -27.62
CA GLU A 545 -11.95 0.46 -26.86
C GLU A 545 -13.19 -0.32 -27.28
N ASN A 546 -13.91 -0.94 -26.33
CA ASN A 546 -15.22 -1.51 -26.66
C ASN A 546 -16.33 -0.47 -26.56
N SER A 547 -17.43 -0.67 -27.29
CA SER A 547 -18.57 0.24 -27.32
C SER A 547 -19.54 0.00 -26.17
N GLU A 548 -19.62 -1.23 -25.66
CA GLU A 548 -20.52 -1.64 -24.59
C GLU A 548 -19.85 -1.54 -23.23
N LYS A 549 -20.66 -1.27 -22.20
CA LYS A 549 -20.21 -1.28 -20.81
C LYS A 549 -20.16 -2.72 -20.29
N THR A 550 -19.23 -2.97 -19.39
CA THR A 550 -19.19 -4.21 -18.61
C THR A 550 -20.42 -4.31 -17.70
N ASP A 551 -20.78 -5.53 -17.30
CA ASP A 551 -21.78 -5.78 -16.26
C ASP A 551 -21.25 -5.47 -14.84
N GLU A 552 -22.02 -5.84 -13.81
CA GLU A 552 -21.64 -5.64 -12.41
C GLU A 552 -20.47 -6.54 -11.96
N GLU A 553 -20.26 -7.64 -12.67
CA GLU A 553 -19.16 -8.57 -12.47
C GLU A 553 -17.94 -8.30 -13.38
N GLY A 554 -17.93 -7.17 -14.09
CA GLY A 554 -16.83 -6.81 -14.98
C GLY A 554 -16.76 -7.62 -16.28
N ARG A 555 -17.80 -8.42 -16.58
CA ARG A 555 -17.89 -9.18 -17.84
C ARG A 555 -18.37 -8.26 -18.95
N PHE A 556 -17.80 -8.43 -20.12
CA PHE A 556 -18.27 -7.73 -21.32
C PHE A 556 -18.35 -8.70 -22.51
N LEU A 557 -19.32 -8.43 -23.37
CA LEU A 557 -19.35 -9.06 -24.68
C LEU A 557 -18.39 -8.27 -25.58
N LEU A 558 -17.64 -8.99 -26.38
CA LEU A 558 -16.84 -8.40 -27.44
C LEU A 558 -17.79 -7.98 -28.57
N GLY A 559 -18.60 -6.93 -28.31
CA GLY A 559 -19.51 -6.34 -29.26
C GLY A 559 -18.76 -5.50 -30.30
N ASP A 560 -19.32 -4.36 -30.68
CA ASP A 560 -18.58 -3.39 -31.47
C ASP A 560 -17.41 -2.82 -30.69
N TYR A 561 -16.23 -2.84 -31.29
CA TYR A 561 -15.02 -2.28 -30.70
C TYR A 561 -14.30 -1.40 -31.72
N LYS A 562 -13.43 -0.54 -31.23
CA LYS A 562 -12.52 0.27 -32.05
C LYS A 562 -11.09 -0.14 -31.75
N VAL A 563 -10.31 -0.31 -32.81
CA VAL A 563 -8.85 -0.39 -32.77
C VAL A 563 -8.33 0.80 -33.57
N PHE A 564 -7.46 1.58 -32.97
CA PHE A 564 -6.82 2.70 -33.66
C PHE A 564 -5.42 2.90 -33.08
N GLY A 565 -4.54 3.51 -33.81
CA GLY A 565 -3.17 3.69 -33.38
C GLY A 565 -2.51 4.93 -33.97
N PHE A 566 -1.37 5.27 -33.38
CA PHE A 566 -0.56 6.40 -33.81
C PHE A 566 0.91 6.01 -33.81
N TYR A 567 1.64 6.47 -34.83
CA TYR A 567 3.10 6.47 -34.76
C TYR A 567 3.57 7.56 -33.80
N LYS A 568 4.62 7.28 -33.04
CA LYS A 568 5.26 8.22 -32.10
C LYS A 568 6.23 9.17 -32.84
N ASP A 569 5.79 9.67 -33.98
CA ASP A 569 6.48 10.69 -34.74
C ASP A 569 6.05 12.11 -34.30
N ALA A 570 6.69 13.15 -34.88
CA ALA A 570 6.40 14.54 -34.52
C ALA A 570 4.94 14.96 -34.76
N GLU A 571 4.23 14.26 -35.63
CA GLU A 571 2.86 14.59 -36.06
C GLU A 571 1.81 13.68 -35.41
N ASN A 572 2.23 12.63 -34.67
CA ASN A 572 1.37 11.53 -34.19
C ASN A 572 0.50 10.99 -35.34
N THR A 573 1.18 10.57 -36.42
CA THR A 573 0.52 10.09 -37.63
C THR A 573 -0.38 8.90 -37.33
N PRO A 574 -1.67 8.92 -37.69
CA PRO A 574 -2.56 7.76 -37.50
C PRO A 574 -2.06 6.53 -38.28
N ILE A 575 -2.16 5.36 -37.66
CA ILE A 575 -1.90 4.09 -38.31
C ILE A 575 -3.15 3.75 -39.11
N THR A 576 -3.02 3.69 -40.43
CA THR A 576 -4.09 3.28 -41.36
C THR A 576 -3.71 1.95 -41.96
N ASP A 577 -4.43 0.86 -41.60
CA ASP A 577 -4.33 -0.54 -42.06
C ASP A 577 -2.93 -1.14 -42.17
#